data_a0f23f991332694136dff10ac229f610
#
_entry.id   a0f23f991332694136dff10ac229f610
#
_cell.length_a   1.000
_cell.length_b   1.000
_cell.length_c   1.000
_cell.angle_alpha   90.00
_cell.angle_beta   90.00
_cell.angle_gamma   90.00
#
_symmetry.space_group_name_H-M   'P 1'
#
loop_
_entity.id
_entity.type
_entity.pdbx_description
1 polymer ?
#
loop_
_entity_poly.entity_id
_entity_poly.type
_entity_poly.pdbx_seq_one_letter_code
_entity_poly.pdbx_strand_id
1 'polypeptide(L)'
;RVERLQELLRSASIEALVVTSNVNLLYLCGSIFSGLLFIPAEGEAQCFIRRPQSYPESSTVHSIRKIEQLSDHIDTLTLGSVALELDEQSYSDIQRQQKLFPNATFHNGTALLRQARMRKTPLEIEQTRECARRHVEVYELIPQVYRPGMTDRDFQIEIERLMRQHGSVGLFRCFGSAMEIFMGSLLAGDNAGTASPYDFALGGAGVPALPLGSNDTPLKEGMAVMVDMAGNYGVYYSDLTRTYSIGQLPEEAYRLHDLSLQLHREVIQQAKPGSSCAELWNECLRRVEAADAKDYFMGTELQ
;
A
#
# COMPACT_ATOMS: atom_id res chain seq x y z
N ARG A 1 -18.78 7.26 -1.88
CA ARG A 1 -17.61 6.82 -2.69
C ARG A 1 -17.96 6.80 -4.16
N VAL A 2 -19.05 6.12 -4.55
CA VAL A 2 -19.52 6.07 -5.95
C VAL A 2 -19.85 7.48 -6.45
N GLU A 3 -20.63 8.27 -5.73
CA GLU A 3 -20.97 9.66 -6.08
C GLU A 3 -19.73 10.50 -6.42
N ARG A 4 -18.66 10.36 -5.61
CA ARG A 4 -17.41 11.07 -5.88
C ARG A 4 -16.74 10.63 -7.18
N LEU A 5 -16.76 9.33 -7.49
CA LEU A 5 -16.26 8.83 -8.77
C LEU A 5 -17.10 9.36 -9.94
N GLN A 6 -18.42 9.42 -9.78
CA GLN A 6 -19.32 9.98 -10.78
C GLN A 6 -19.04 11.48 -11.02
N GLU A 7 -18.75 12.25 -9.96
CA GLU A 7 -18.30 13.65 -10.10
C GLU A 7 -16.99 13.74 -10.93
N LEU A 8 -16.02 12.87 -10.63
CA LEU A 8 -14.75 12.81 -11.36
C LEU A 8 -14.94 12.39 -12.83
N LEU A 9 -15.79 11.41 -13.09
CA LEU A 9 -16.13 10.98 -14.45
C LEU A 9 -16.76 12.12 -15.25
N ARG A 10 -17.76 12.82 -14.70
CA ARG A 10 -18.38 13.99 -15.34
C ARG A 10 -17.36 15.10 -15.62
N SER A 11 -16.49 15.38 -14.66
CA SER A 11 -15.46 16.42 -14.80
C SER A 11 -14.44 16.07 -15.91
N ALA A 12 -14.22 14.76 -16.15
CA ALA A 12 -13.33 14.27 -17.19
C ALA A 12 -14.06 13.99 -18.52
N SER A 13 -15.38 14.23 -18.60
CA SER A 13 -16.22 13.90 -19.77
C SER A 13 -16.16 12.41 -20.14
N ILE A 14 -16.13 11.53 -19.12
CA ILE A 14 -16.14 10.07 -19.25
C ILE A 14 -17.52 9.58 -18.83
N GLU A 15 -18.14 8.73 -19.67
CA GLU A 15 -19.52 8.29 -19.45
C GLU A 15 -19.63 7.12 -18.48
N ALA A 16 -18.61 6.27 -18.38
CA ALA A 16 -18.63 5.15 -17.45
C ALA A 16 -17.22 4.70 -17.03
N LEU A 17 -17.14 4.01 -15.88
CA LEU A 17 -15.95 3.34 -15.36
C LEU A 17 -16.26 1.87 -15.10
N VAL A 18 -15.36 0.98 -15.54
CA VAL A 18 -15.39 -0.45 -15.21
C VAL A 18 -14.31 -0.76 -14.20
N VAL A 19 -14.69 -1.35 -13.09
CA VAL A 19 -13.80 -1.72 -11.98
C VAL A 19 -13.78 -3.23 -11.81
N THR A 20 -12.58 -3.81 -11.74
CA THR A 20 -12.38 -5.26 -11.61
C THR A 20 -11.34 -5.64 -10.55
N SER A 21 -10.47 -4.71 -10.17
CA SER A 21 -9.42 -5.00 -9.18
C SER A 21 -10.02 -5.23 -7.79
N ASN A 22 -9.50 -6.23 -7.09
CA ASN A 22 -9.96 -6.61 -5.76
C ASN A 22 -9.96 -5.45 -4.75
N VAL A 23 -8.94 -4.60 -4.83
CA VAL A 23 -8.79 -3.45 -3.92
C VAL A 23 -9.92 -2.45 -4.13
N ASN A 24 -10.24 -2.15 -5.39
CA ASN A 24 -11.28 -1.16 -5.71
C ASN A 24 -12.68 -1.75 -5.57
N LEU A 25 -12.89 -3.05 -5.83
CA LEU A 25 -14.14 -3.73 -5.50
C LEU A 25 -14.40 -3.70 -3.99
N LEU A 26 -13.40 -4.03 -3.17
CA LEU A 26 -13.52 -3.93 -1.71
C LEU A 26 -13.84 -2.49 -1.26
N TYR A 27 -13.15 -1.52 -1.84
CA TYR A 27 -13.35 -0.10 -1.52
C TYR A 27 -14.76 0.38 -1.84
N LEU A 28 -15.33 -0.01 -2.97
CA LEU A 28 -16.59 0.49 -3.48
C LEU A 28 -17.82 -0.34 -3.05
N CYS A 29 -17.66 -1.67 -3.04
CA CYS A 29 -18.76 -2.61 -2.75
C CYS A 29 -18.68 -3.20 -1.33
N GLY A 30 -17.58 -3.03 -0.60
CA GLY A 30 -17.37 -3.66 0.70
C GLY A 30 -17.04 -5.15 0.63
N SER A 31 -16.93 -5.72 -0.56
CA SER A 31 -16.63 -7.14 -0.76
C SER A 31 -15.79 -7.36 -2.02
N ILE A 32 -15.09 -8.50 -2.05
CA ILE A 32 -14.31 -8.95 -3.20
C ILE A 32 -15.08 -10.09 -3.88
N PHE A 33 -15.26 -9.98 -5.18
CA PHE A 33 -15.90 -11.00 -6.01
C PHE A 33 -15.23 -11.10 -7.40
N SER A 34 -15.38 -12.22 -8.06
CA SER A 34 -14.98 -12.35 -9.45
C SER A 34 -16.08 -11.81 -10.35
N GLY A 35 -15.79 -10.76 -11.08
CA GLY A 35 -16.75 -10.04 -11.90
C GLY A 35 -16.29 -8.63 -12.18
N LEU A 36 -17.22 -7.70 -12.28
CA LEU A 36 -16.94 -6.29 -12.44
C LEU A 36 -18.02 -5.41 -11.79
N LEU A 37 -17.63 -4.20 -11.42
CA LEU A 37 -18.54 -3.13 -11.07
C LEU A 37 -18.54 -2.12 -12.22
N PHE A 38 -19.72 -1.82 -12.73
CA PHE A 38 -19.95 -0.77 -13.73
C PHE A 38 -20.49 0.48 -13.03
N ILE A 39 -19.83 1.60 -13.22
CA ILE A 39 -20.21 2.89 -12.64
C ILE A 39 -20.46 3.86 -13.79
N PRO A 40 -21.73 4.17 -14.13
CA PRO A 40 -22.03 5.22 -15.08
C PRO A 40 -21.77 6.59 -14.45
N ALA A 41 -21.46 7.60 -15.25
CA ALA A 41 -21.34 8.98 -14.79
C ALA A 41 -22.63 9.50 -14.18
N GLU A 42 -23.78 8.99 -14.66
CA GLU A 42 -25.11 9.27 -14.14
C GLU A 42 -25.92 7.98 -14.03
N GLY A 43 -26.67 7.83 -12.93
CA GLY A 43 -27.45 6.63 -12.64
C GLY A 43 -26.81 5.72 -11.58
N GLU A 44 -27.37 4.54 -11.41
CA GLU A 44 -26.93 3.59 -10.38
C GLU A 44 -25.76 2.74 -10.85
N ALA A 45 -24.77 2.57 -9.97
CA ALA A 45 -23.69 1.62 -10.19
C ALA A 45 -24.22 0.18 -10.12
N GLN A 46 -23.72 -0.70 -10.98
CA GLN A 46 -24.21 -2.07 -11.11
C GLN A 46 -23.07 -3.08 -10.97
N CYS A 47 -23.30 -4.10 -10.12
CA CYS A 47 -22.38 -5.21 -9.89
C CYS A 47 -22.73 -6.38 -10.79
N PHE A 48 -21.76 -6.91 -11.52
CA PHE A 48 -21.86 -8.11 -12.35
C PHE A 48 -20.98 -9.20 -11.77
N ILE A 49 -21.58 -10.16 -11.06
CA ILE A 49 -20.87 -11.12 -10.22
C ILE A 49 -20.85 -12.49 -10.91
N ARG A 50 -19.65 -12.97 -11.18
CA ARG A 50 -19.41 -14.30 -11.75
C ARG A 50 -19.24 -15.36 -10.66
N ARG A 51 -18.60 -15.00 -9.55
CA ARG A 51 -18.36 -15.87 -8.39
C ARG A 51 -18.27 -15.05 -7.11
N PRO A 52 -18.82 -15.52 -5.98
CA PRO A 52 -19.64 -16.74 -5.87
C PRO A 52 -21.00 -16.58 -6.56
N GLN A 53 -21.55 -17.67 -7.09
CA GLN A 53 -22.86 -17.65 -7.76
C GLN A 53 -24.03 -17.51 -6.78
N SER A 54 -23.79 -17.73 -5.50
CA SER A 54 -24.77 -17.57 -4.42
C SER A 54 -24.92 -16.12 -3.93
N TYR A 55 -24.37 -15.16 -4.64
CA TYR A 55 -24.51 -13.74 -4.26
C TYR A 55 -25.98 -13.30 -4.48
N PRO A 56 -26.59 -12.58 -3.50
CA PRO A 56 -27.98 -12.15 -3.66
C PRO A 56 -28.14 -11.21 -4.85
N GLU A 57 -29.10 -11.50 -5.70
CA GLU A 57 -29.47 -10.63 -6.83
C GLU A 57 -30.36 -9.47 -6.38
N SER A 58 -30.26 -8.34 -7.07
CA SER A 58 -31.09 -7.16 -6.87
C SER A 58 -31.19 -6.36 -8.18
N SER A 59 -31.86 -5.23 -8.17
CA SER A 59 -31.90 -4.32 -9.34
C SER A 59 -30.53 -3.83 -9.80
N THR A 60 -29.51 -3.85 -8.91
CA THR A 60 -28.15 -3.39 -9.18
C THR A 60 -27.09 -4.48 -9.03
N VAL A 61 -27.50 -5.73 -8.77
CA VAL A 61 -26.59 -6.87 -8.60
C VAL A 61 -27.06 -8.01 -9.47
N HIS A 62 -26.23 -8.39 -10.45
CA HIS A 62 -26.54 -9.37 -11.48
C HIS A 62 -25.59 -10.56 -11.42
N SER A 63 -26.13 -11.77 -11.45
CA SER A 63 -25.33 -13.00 -11.59
C SER A 63 -25.01 -13.24 -13.06
N ILE A 64 -23.73 -13.38 -13.39
CA ILE A 64 -23.27 -13.63 -14.76
C ILE A 64 -22.32 -14.83 -14.82
N ARG A 65 -22.24 -15.48 -15.98
CA ARG A 65 -21.27 -16.55 -16.24
C ARG A 65 -20.01 -16.02 -16.94
N LYS A 66 -20.17 -15.00 -17.76
CA LYS A 66 -19.11 -14.34 -18.54
C LYS A 66 -19.38 -12.84 -18.63
N ILE A 67 -18.32 -12.04 -18.76
CA ILE A 67 -18.44 -10.58 -18.75
C ILE A 67 -19.22 -10.03 -19.95
N GLU A 68 -19.30 -10.77 -21.04
CA GLU A 68 -20.05 -10.40 -22.23
C GLU A 68 -21.57 -10.27 -21.97
N GLN A 69 -22.07 -10.86 -20.86
CA GLN A 69 -23.46 -10.69 -20.45
C GLN A 69 -23.77 -9.30 -19.85
N LEU A 70 -22.77 -8.44 -19.70
CA LEU A 70 -22.98 -7.02 -19.38
C LEU A 70 -23.99 -6.37 -20.33
N SER A 71 -23.91 -6.66 -21.61
CA SER A 71 -24.80 -6.14 -22.65
C SER A 71 -26.26 -6.58 -22.52
N ASP A 72 -26.55 -7.61 -21.72
CA ASP A 72 -27.91 -8.04 -21.42
C ASP A 72 -28.64 -7.06 -20.47
N HIS A 73 -27.86 -6.21 -19.77
CA HIS A 73 -28.35 -5.31 -18.72
C HIS A 73 -28.04 -3.82 -19.00
N ILE A 74 -27.03 -3.54 -19.79
CA ILE A 74 -26.54 -2.18 -20.09
C ILE A 74 -26.43 -2.03 -21.61
N ASP A 75 -26.94 -0.92 -22.14
CA ASP A 75 -26.71 -0.58 -23.54
C ASP A 75 -25.26 -0.11 -23.74
N THR A 76 -24.38 -1.07 -24.01
CA THR A 76 -22.94 -0.81 -24.21
C THR A 76 -22.64 -0.17 -25.56
N LEU A 77 -23.57 -0.16 -26.50
CA LEU A 77 -23.39 0.38 -27.84
C LEU A 77 -23.54 1.91 -27.89
N THR A 78 -24.23 2.49 -26.90
CA THR A 78 -24.45 3.95 -26.82
C THR A 78 -23.30 4.69 -26.15
N LEU A 79 -22.42 3.98 -25.44
CA LEU A 79 -21.31 4.59 -24.71
C LEU A 79 -20.16 4.96 -25.65
N GLY A 80 -19.83 6.25 -25.71
CA GLY A 80 -18.74 6.80 -26.51
C GLY A 80 -17.41 6.98 -25.76
N SER A 81 -17.44 6.91 -24.41
CA SER A 81 -16.28 7.18 -23.56
C SER A 81 -16.32 6.31 -22.28
N VAL A 82 -15.37 5.37 -22.14
CA VAL A 82 -15.31 4.43 -21.03
C VAL A 82 -13.93 4.40 -20.40
N ALA A 83 -13.84 4.47 -19.09
CA ALA A 83 -12.61 4.27 -18.34
C ALA A 83 -12.46 2.82 -17.87
N LEU A 84 -11.24 2.30 -17.97
CA LEU A 84 -10.82 0.98 -17.47
C LEU A 84 -9.63 1.14 -16.53
N GLU A 85 -9.40 0.17 -15.64
CA GLU A 85 -8.22 0.13 -14.75
C GLU A 85 -6.98 -0.32 -15.52
N LEU A 86 -6.45 0.53 -16.41
CA LEU A 86 -5.39 0.14 -17.36
C LEU A 86 -4.05 -0.19 -16.70
N ASP A 87 -3.77 0.34 -15.49
CA ASP A 87 -2.53 0.06 -14.77
C ASP A 87 -2.59 -1.22 -13.91
N GLU A 88 -3.79 -1.81 -13.73
CA GLU A 88 -4.03 -2.88 -12.77
C GLU A 88 -4.38 -4.23 -13.43
N GLN A 89 -4.49 -4.26 -14.74
CA GLN A 89 -4.99 -5.43 -15.47
C GLN A 89 -4.00 -5.93 -16.52
N SER A 90 -4.13 -7.22 -16.87
CA SER A 90 -3.42 -7.75 -18.03
C SER A 90 -3.95 -7.16 -19.33
N TYR A 91 -3.09 -7.03 -20.33
CA TYR A 91 -3.49 -6.55 -21.66
C TYR A 91 -4.63 -7.38 -22.28
N SER A 92 -4.64 -8.68 -22.07
CA SER A 92 -5.70 -9.58 -22.57
C SER A 92 -7.05 -9.31 -21.90
N ASP A 93 -7.07 -8.99 -20.60
CA ASP A 93 -8.29 -8.62 -19.89
C ASP A 93 -8.82 -7.26 -20.36
N ILE A 94 -7.92 -6.29 -20.55
CA ILE A 94 -8.26 -4.98 -21.12
C ILE A 94 -8.89 -5.15 -22.49
N GLN A 95 -8.25 -5.89 -23.42
CA GLN A 95 -8.80 -6.13 -24.75
C GLN A 95 -10.17 -6.82 -24.72
N ARG A 96 -10.38 -7.73 -23.77
CA ARG A 96 -11.67 -8.40 -23.59
C ARG A 96 -12.74 -7.42 -23.13
N GLN A 97 -12.42 -6.52 -22.21
CA GLN A 97 -13.35 -5.48 -21.75
C GLN A 97 -13.66 -4.47 -22.85
N GLN A 98 -12.66 -4.06 -23.62
CA GLN A 98 -12.84 -3.14 -24.75
C GLN A 98 -13.87 -3.65 -25.79
N LYS A 99 -13.90 -4.96 -26.02
CA LYS A 99 -14.90 -5.57 -26.92
C LYS A 99 -16.34 -5.43 -26.44
N LEU A 100 -16.56 -5.15 -25.16
CA LEU A 100 -17.92 -4.90 -24.63
C LEU A 100 -18.48 -3.54 -25.08
N PHE A 101 -17.61 -2.60 -25.41
CA PHE A 101 -17.94 -1.22 -25.74
C PHE A 101 -17.36 -0.83 -27.11
N PRO A 102 -17.90 -1.36 -28.20
CA PRO A 102 -17.26 -1.26 -29.53
C PRO A 102 -17.20 0.16 -30.09
N ASN A 103 -18.02 1.08 -29.58
CA ASN A 103 -18.07 2.47 -30.03
C ASN A 103 -17.32 3.44 -29.09
N ALA A 104 -16.75 2.92 -27.98
CA ALA A 104 -16.15 3.78 -26.96
C ALA A 104 -14.68 4.11 -27.25
N THR A 105 -14.30 5.30 -26.88
CA THR A 105 -12.90 5.70 -26.62
C THR A 105 -12.54 5.29 -25.19
N PHE A 106 -11.35 4.71 -25.01
CA PHE A 106 -10.95 4.19 -23.70
C PHE A 106 -9.97 5.11 -22.99
N HIS A 107 -10.19 5.29 -21.69
CA HIS A 107 -9.39 6.12 -20.80
C HIS A 107 -8.82 5.30 -19.64
N ASN A 108 -7.71 5.75 -19.06
CA ASN A 108 -7.18 5.15 -17.85
C ASN A 108 -7.97 5.63 -16.62
N GLY A 109 -8.78 4.75 -16.06
CA GLY A 109 -9.58 4.99 -14.86
C GLY A 109 -8.81 4.88 -13.54
N THR A 110 -7.60 4.32 -13.55
CA THR A 110 -6.81 4.10 -12.33
C THR A 110 -6.53 5.40 -11.59
N ALA A 111 -6.21 6.47 -12.32
CA ALA A 111 -5.97 7.80 -11.74
C ALA A 111 -7.21 8.37 -11.03
N LEU A 112 -8.41 8.18 -11.59
CA LEU A 112 -9.66 8.63 -11.01
C LEU A 112 -9.97 7.88 -9.71
N LEU A 113 -9.75 6.56 -9.69
CA LEU A 113 -9.89 5.73 -8.48
C LEU A 113 -8.90 6.14 -7.38
N ARG A 114 -7.64 6.38 -7.72
CA ARG A 114 -6.63 6.90 -6.80
C ARG A 114 -7.04 8.27 -6.24
N GLN A 115 -7.51 9.17 -7.07
CA GLN A 115 -8.00 10.49 -6.67
C GLN A 115 -9.22 10.40 -5.74
N ALA A 116 -10.15 9.49 -5.99
CA ALA A 116 -11.29 9.26 -5.10
C ALA A 116 -10.83 8.74 -3.72
N ARG A 117 -9.82 7.88 -3.68
CA ARG A 117 -9.24 7.28 -2.47
C ARG A 117 -8.33 8.22 -1.68
N MET A 118 -7.81 9.29 -2.29
CA MET A 118 -6.93 10.27 -1.60
C MET A 118 -7.63 10.93 -0.40
N ARG A 119 -8.93 11.21 -0.50
CA ARG A 119 -9.70 11.82 0.59
C ARG A 119 -10.46 10.74 1.35
N LYS A 120 -10.08 10.55 2.61
CA LYS A 120 -10.69 9.55 3.49
C LYS A 120 -11.94 10.10 4.16
N THR A 121 -12.95 9.24 4.27
CA THR A 121 -14.14 9.52 5.08
C THR A 121 -13.82 9.39 6.58
N PRO A 122 -14.66 9.91 7.49
CA PRO A 122 -14.47 9.72 8.93
C PRO A 122 -14.36 8.24 9.34
N LEU A 123 -15.17 7.36 8.76
CA LEU A 123 -15.11 5.92 9.00
C LEU A 123 -13.78 5.31 8.55
N GLU A 124 -13.26 5.72 7.40
CA GLU A 124 -11.96 5.25 6.90
C GLU A 124 -10.81 5.70 7.80
N ILE A 125 -10.89 6.93 8.31
CA ILE A 125 -9.91 7.45 9.28
C ILE A 125 -9.96 6.65 10.57
N GLU A 126 -11.14 6.34 11.10
CA GLU A 126 -11.32 5.53 12.31
C GLU A 126 -10.74 4.13 12.12
N GLN A 127 -11.04 3.46 11.03
CA GLN A 127 -10.52 2.12 10.73
C GLN A 127 -9.00 2.13 10.54
N THR A 128 -8.45 3.17 9.93
CA THR A 128 -6.99 3.33 9.79
C THR A 128 -6.33 3.54 11.17
N ARG A 129 -6.93 4.34 12.04
CA ARG A 129 -6.45 4.54 13.42
C ARG A 129 -6.47 3.25 14.23
N GLU A 130 -7.54 2.47 14.11
CA GLU A 130 -7.63 1.17 14.79
C GLU A 130 -6.56 0.20 14.28
N CYS A 131 -6.31 0.16 12.97
CA CYS A 131 -5.22 -0.61 12.39
C CYS A 131 -3.87 -0.17 12.97
N ALA A 132 -3.59 1.14 12.99
CA ALA A 132 -2.34 1.68 13.52
C ALA A 132 -2.19 1.40 15.04
N ARG A 133 -3.26 1.50 15.81
CA ARG A 133 -3.24 1.19 17.25
C ARG A 133 -2.82 -0.26 17.51
N ARG A 134 -3.42 -1.22 16.81
CA ARG A 134 -3.04 -2.63 16.91
C ARG A 134 -1.61 -2.88 16.45
N HIS A 135 -1.18 -2.18 15.44
CA HIS A 135 0.19 -2.28 14.95
C HIS A 135 1.20 -1.82 16.02
N VAL A 136 0.94 -0.70 16.68
CA VAL A 136 1.79 -0.21 17.78
C VAL A 136 1.82 -1.20 18.94
N GLU A 137 0.68 -1.77 19.35
CA GLU A 137 0.63 -2.79 20.41
C GLU A 137 1.50 -4.01 20.11
N VAL A 138 1.51 -4.45 18.86
CA VAL A 138 2.40 -5.56 18.44
C VAL A 138 3.88 -5.14 18.50
N TYR A 139 4.20 -3.92 18.09
CA TYR A 139 5.59 -3.42 18.13
C TYR A 139 6.14 -3.33 19.55
N GLU A 140 5.30 -3.06 20.55
CA GLU A 140 5.69 -3.07 21.97
C GLU A 140 6.08 -4.48 22.47
N LEU A 141 5.60 -5.52 21.79
CA LEU A 141 5.88 -6.92 22.11
C LEU A 141 7.09 -7.49 21.38
N ILE A 142 7.58 -6.83 20.32
CA ILE A 142 8.71 -7.32 19.51
C ILE A 142 9.95 -7.67 20.34
N PRO A 143 10.38 -6.87 21.33
CA PRO A 143 11.55 -7.23 22.16
C PRO A 143 11.41 -8.57 22.90
N GLN A 144 10.19 -9.02 23.16
CA GLN A 144 9.94 -10.25 23.90
C GLN A 144 10.13 -11.51 23.05
N VAL A 145 10.14 -11.39 21.72
CA VAL A 145 10.31 -12.54 20.82
C VAL A 145 11.76 -12.68 20.34
N TYR A 146 12.61 -11.71 20.59
CA TYR A 146 14.05 -11.83 20.35
C TYR A 146 14.70 -12.86 21.29
N ARG A 147 15.65 -13.64 20.78
CA ARG A 147 16.50 -14.55 21.56
C ARG A 147 17.94 -14.46 21.06
N PRO A 148 18.93 -14.46 21.97
CA PRO A 148 20.32 -14.52 21.59
C PRO A 148 20.62 -15.70 20.64
N GLY A 149 21.37 -15.45 19.59
CA GLY A 149 21.74 -16.44 18.57
C GLY A 149 20.80 -16.50 17.36
N MET A 150 19.74 -15.72 17.33
CA MET A 150 18.92 -15.55 16.13
C MET A 150 19.66 -14.83 15.01
N THR A 151 19.32 -15.17 13.79
CA THR A 151 19.60 -14.34 12.62
C THR A 151 18.52 -13.25 12.47
N ASP A 152 18.75 -12.27 11.60
CA ASP A 152 17.75 -11.28 11.22
C ASP A 152 16.49 -11.94 10.66
N ARG A 153 16.62 -13.01 9.86
CA ARG A 153 15.50 -13.79 9.33
C ARG A 153 14.73 -14.54 10.41
N ASP A 154 15.40 -15.20 11.35
CA ASP A 154 14.73 -15.87 12.46
C ASP A 154 13.89 -14.88 13.26
N PHE A 155 14.43 -13.70 13.51
CA PHE A 155 13.74 -12.67 14.24
C PHE A 155 12.56 -12.10 13.43
N GLN A 156 12.72 -11.89 12.12
CA GLN A 156 11.63 -11.47 11.23
C GLN A 156 10.48 -12.48 11.26
N ILE A 157 10.76 -13.78 11.16
CA ILE A 157 9.75 -14.85 11.22
C ILE A 157 8.96 -14.80 12.55
N GLU A 158 9.65 -14.60 13.66
CA GLU A 158 8.98 -14.47 14.97
C GLU A 158 8.12 -13.21 15.07
N ILE A 159 8.56 -12.10 14.49
CA ILE A 159 7.75 -10.87 14.41
C ILE A 159 6.51 -11.10 13.54
N GLU A 160 6.65 -11.70 12.38
CA GLU A 160 5.52 -12.02 11.49
C GLU A 160 4.54 -12.98 12.18
N ARG A 161 5.03 -13.99 12.91
CA ARG A 161 4.21 -14.88 13.72
C ARG A 161 3.44 -14.11 14.79
N LEU A 162 4.11 -13.19 15.50
CA LEU A 162 3.50 -12.33 16.50
C LEU A 162 2.40 -11.46 15.91
N MET A 163 2.66 -10.80 14.77
CA MET A 163 1.68 -10.00 14.07
C MET A 163 0.43 -10.81 13.70
N ARG A 164 0.61 -12.02 13.16
CA ARG A 164 -0.51 -12.88 12.78
C ARG A 164 -1.30 -13.38 13.98
N GLN A 165 -0.66 -13.68 15.11
CA GLN A 165 -1.33 -14.05 16.34
C GLN A 165 -2.19 -12.91 16.91
N HIS A 166 -1.82 -11.64 16.61
CA HIS A 166 -2.58 -10.47 17.02
C HIS A 166 -3.58 -9.98 15.93
N GLY A 167 -3.85 -10.81 14.93
CA GLY A 167 -4.90 -10.59 13.96
C GLY A 167 -4.49 -9.91 12.66
N SER A 168 -3.19 -9.81 12.37
CA SER A 168 -2.73 -9.40 11.05
C SER A 168 -3.21 -10.37 9.98
N VAL A 169 -3.69 -9.86 8.85
CA VAL A 169 -4.08 -10.68 7.69
C VAL A 169 -2.86 -11.39 7.07
N GLY A 170 -1.65 -10.87 7.28
CA GLY A 170 -0.41 -11.46 6.80
C GLY A 170 -0.18 -11.28 5.31
N LEU A 171 -0.69 -10.19 4.75
CA LEU A 171 -0.48 -9.80 3.37
C LEU A 171 0.15 -8.42 3.32
N PHE A 172 1.05 -8.23 2.37
CA PHE A 172 1.42 -6.91 1.88
C PHE A 172 1.01 -6.80 0.41
N ARG A 173 0.27 -5.75 0.06
CA ARG A 173 -0.14 -5.50 -1.32
C ARG A 173 0.67 -4.36 -1.88
N CYS A 174 1.46 -4.67 -2.90
CA CYS A 174 2.22 -3.68 -3.66
C CYS A 174 1.53 -3.38 -4.98
N PHE A 175 1.72 -2.16 -5.46
CA PHE A 175 1.36 -1.76 -6.82
C PHE A 175 2.59 -1.93 -7.71
N GLY A 176 2.38 -2.44 -8.92
CA GLY A 176 3.43 -2.70 -9.87
C GLY A 176 3.60 -4.19 -10.19
N SER A 177 4.07 -4.45 -11.40
CA SER A 177 4.11 -5.80 -11.98
C SER A 177 5.28 -6.66 -11.54
N ALA A 178 6.23 -6.12 -10.79
CA ALA A 178 7.49 -6.79 -10.46
C ALA A 178 7.76 -6.89 -8.95
N MET A 179 6.73 -6.69 -8.11
CA MET A 179 6.92 -6.56 -6.68
C MET A 179 6.26 -7.67 -5.89
N GLU A 180 7.09 -8.59 -5.45
CA GLU A 180 6.77 -9.52 -4.38
C GLU A 180 7.60 -9.12 -3.16
N ILE A 181 6.96 -8.86 -2.03
CA ILE A 181 7.66 -8.57 -0.78
C ILE A 181 7.03 -9.34 0.37
N PHE A 182 7.82 -9.55 1.43
CA PHE A 182 7.35 -10.06 2.70
C PHE A 182 6.35 -9.09 3.37
N MET A 183 5.91 -9.38 4.58
CA MET A 183 5.08 -8.46 5.37
C MET A 183 5.82 -7.16 5.71
N GLY A 184 7.12 -7.11 5.52
CA GLY A 184 7.98 -5.97 5.73
C GLY A 184 9.44 -6.34 5.60
N SER A 185 10.31 -5.50 6.13
CA SER A 185 11.76 -5.63 6.09
C SER A 185 12.35 -5.56 7.50
N LEU A 186 13.35 -6.41 7.77
CA LEU A 186 14.18 -6.32 8.97
C LEU A 186 15.64 -6.21 8.54
N LEU A 187 16.32 -5.17 9.01
CA LEU A 187 17.69 -4.87 8.62
C LEU A 187 18.60 -4.72 9.85
N ALA A 188 19.74 -5.36 9.80
CA ALA A 188 20.76 -5.30 10.85
C ALA A 188 22.17 -5.42 10.28
N GLY A 189 23.16 -4.85 10.97
CA GLY A 189 24.57 -4.97 10.61
C GLY A 189 24.85 -4.46 9.20
N ASP A 190 25.80 -5.13 8.51
CA ASP A 190 26.20 -4.75 7.14
C ASP A 190 25.06 -4.85 6.12
N ASN A 191 24.09 -5.74 6.38
CA ASN A 191 22.92 -5.88 5.53
C ASN A 191 22.05 -4.61 5.49
N ALA A 192 22.07 -3.80 6.55
CA ALA A 192 21.33 -2.54 6.58
C ALA A 192 21.87 -1.49 5.61
N GLY A 193 23.16 -1.60 5.22
CA GLY A 193 23.78 -0.72 4.22
C GLY A 193 23.70 -1.25 2.78
N THR A 194 23.08 -2.41 2.56
CA THR A 194 23.00 -3.01 1.23
C THR A 194 21.81 -2.45 0.45
N ALA A 195 22.06 -1.92 -0.75
CA ALA A 195 21.02 -1.39 -1.62
C ALA A 195 20.05 -2.50 -2.09
N SER A 196 18.78 -2.14 -2.26
CA SER A 196 17.74 -2.98 -2.88
C SER A 196 17.43 -2.47 -4.29
N PRO A 197 16.98 -3.31 -5.23
CA PRO A 197 16.52 -2.87 -6.53
C PRO A 197 15.13 -2.21 -6.52
N TYR A 198 14.51 -2.01 -5.37
CA TYR A 198 13.17 -1.47 -5.22
C TYR A 198 13.20 -0.05 -4.64
N ASP A 199 12.56 0.90 -5.33
CA ASP A 199 12.58 2.33 -4.97
C ASP A 199 11.93 2.66 -3.61
N PHE A 200 11.00 1.82 -3.17
CA PHE A 200 10.26 2.05 -1.90
C PHE A 200 10.80 1.21 -0.75
N ALA A 201 11.78 0.36 -0.99
CA ALA A 201 12.33 -0.55 0.00
C ALA A 201 13.57 0.04 0.65
N LEU A 202 13.70 -0.20 1.94
CA LEU A 202 14.78 0.32 2.76
C LEU A 202 16.11 -0.43 2.60
N GLY A 203 16.21 -1.34 1.64
CA GLY A 203 17.44 -2.06 1.33
C GLY A 203 17.48 -3.50 1.86
N GLY A 204 18.68 -4.01 1.96
CA GLY A 204 18.96 -5.40 2.34
C GLY A 204 19.16 -6.33 1.15
N ALA A 205 20.10 -7.27 1.29
CA ALA A 205 20.41 -8.24 0.24
C ALA A 205 19.33 -9.30 0.04
N GLY A 206 18.54 -9.56 1.08
CA GLY A 206 17.49 -10.59 1.02
C GLY A 206 17.98 -11.95 0.59
N VAL A 207 17.21 -12.62 -0.23
CA VAL A 207 17.54 -13.89 -0.88
C VAL A 207 17.55 -13.73 -2.41
N PRO A 208 18.19 -14.64 -3.18
CA PRO A 208 18.27 -14.48 -4.65
C PRO A 208 16.91 -14.34 -5.35
N ALA A 209 15.87 -14.98 -4.81
CA ALA A 209 14.51 -14.88 -5.36
C ALA A 209 13.80 -13.58 -4.96
N LEU A 210 14.22 -12.92 -3.88
CA LEU A 210 13.68 -11.69 -3.34
C LEU A 210 14.81 -10.87 -2.70
N PRO A 211 15.49 -10.02 -3.47
CA PRO A 211 16.66 -9.25 -3.02
C PRO A 211 16.25 -8.06 -2.18
N LEU A 212 15.63 -8.31 -1.03
CA LEU A 212 15.08 -7.33 -0.12
C LEU A 212 15.04 -7.88 1.31
N GLY A 213 15.45 -7.06 2.28
CA GLY A 213 15.30 -7.36 3.71
C GLY A 213 16.34 -8.32 4.25
N SER A 214 15.92 -9.14 5.20
CA SER A 214 16.82 -10.06 5.95
C SER A 214 17.50 -11.10 5.08
N ASN A 215 18.75 -11.42 5.42
CA ASN A 215 19.63 -12.30 4.62
C ASN A 215 20.40 -13.33 5.45
N ASP A 216 19.91 -13.72 6.62
CA ASP A 216 20.55 -14.59 7.61
C ASP A 216 21.77 -13.94 8.34
N THR A 217 21.80 -12.61 8.42
CA THR A 217 22.79 -11.90 9.24
C THR A 217 22.63 -12.29 10.71
N PRO A 218 23.67 -12.83 11.38
CA PRO A 218 23.59 -13.18 12.79
C PRO A 218 23.46 -11.92 13.65
N LEU A 219 22.42 -11.87 14.48
CA LEU A 219 22.18 -10.78 15.41
C LEU A 219 23.11 -10.88 16.62
N LYS A 220 23.79 -9.79 16.96
CA LYS A 220 24.79 -9.72 18.03
C LYS A 220 24.59 -8.49 18.91
N GLU A 221 25.10 -8.55 20.12
CA GLU A 221 25.19 -7.39 20.99
C GLU A 221 25.96 -6.24 20.31
N GLY A 222 25.53 -5.03 20.52
CA GLY A 222 26.04 -3.81 19.87
C GLY A 222 25.43 -3.54 18.49
N MET A 223 24.43 -4.29 18.04
CA MET A 223 23.70 -4.03 16.78
C MET A 223 22.42 -3.26 16.98
N ALA A 224 22.16 -2.34 16.06
CA ALA A 224 20.83 -1.78 15.82
C ALA A 224 20.08 -2.72 14.87
N VAL A 225 18.78 -2.91 15.12
CA VAL A 225 17.88 -3.69 14.28
C VAL A 225 16.71 -2.80 13.89
N MET A 226 16.63 -2.46 12.63
CA MET A 226 15.47 -1.75 12.07
C MET A 226 14.40 -2.76 11.71
N VAL A 227 13.19 -2.51 12.14
CA VAL A 227 12.00 -3.32 11.84
C VAL A 227 10.98 -2.41 11.17
N ASP A 228 10.67 -2.70 9.93
CA ASP A 228 9.74 -1.96 9.10
C ASP A 228 8.69 -2.92 8.53
N MET A 229 7.51 -2.91 9.09
CA MET A 229 6.46 -3.86 8.77
C MET A 229 5.18 -3.16 8.35
N ALA A 230 4.49 -3.72 7.36
CA ALA A 230 3.15 -3.31 6.98
C ALA A 230 2.11 -3.86 7.96
N GLY A 231 1.40 -2.99 8.64
CA GLY A 231 0.28 -3.36 9.51
C GLY A 231 -1.00 -3.56 8.71
N ASN A 232 -1.60 -4.75 8.77
CA ASN A 232 -2.83 -5.06 8.05
C ASN A 232 -3.84 -5.79 8.96
N TYR A 233 -4.26 -5.10 10.01
CA TYR A 233 -5.18 -5.61 11.04
C TYR A 233 -6.66 -5.39 10.71
N GLY A 234 -6.98 -5.17 9.45
CA GLY A 234 -8.33 -4.92 8.94
C GLY A 234 -8.33 -4.76 7.43
N VAL A 235 -9.14 -3.84 6.94
CA VAL A 235 -9.22 -3.50 5.49
C VAL A 235 -8.30 -2.36 5.09
N TYR A 236 -7.77 -1.61 6.06
CA TYR A 236 -6.79 -0.54 5.87
C TYR A 236 -5.43 -0.97 6.38
N TYR A 237 -4.39 -0.33 5.84
CA TYR A 237 -3.02 -0.57 6.19
C TYR A 237 -2.49 0.56 7.06
N SER A 238 -1.54 0.23 7.93
CA SER A 238 -0.64 1.16 8.60
C SER A 238 0.80 0.80 8.25
N ASP A 239 1.65 1.78 8.30
CA ASP A 239 3.08 1.69 8.05
C ASP A 239 3.81 2.12 9.30
N LEU A 240 4.75 1.31 9.78
CA LEU A 240 5.44 1.55 11.04
C LEU A 240 6.85 0.98 11.03
N THR A 241 7.82 1.87 11.22
CA THR A 241 9.23 1.51 11.38
C THR A 241 9.70 1.84 12.79
N ARG A 242 10.44 0.92 13.42
CA ARG A 242 11.14 1.14 14.70
C ARG A 242 12.52 0.51 14.66
N THR A 243 13.46 1.16 15.35
CA THR A 243 14.80 0.64 15.55
C THR A 243 14.95 0.16 17.00
N TYR A 244 15.42 -1.05 17.14
CA TYR A 244 15.73 -1.69 18.43
C TYR A 244 17.23 -1.84 18.59
N SER A 245 17.74 -1.81 19.83
CA SER A 245 19.13 -2.11 20.14
C SER A 245 19.27 -3.49 20.78
N ILE A 246 20.27 -4.24 20.33
CA ILE A 246 20.71 -5.44 21.04
C ILE A 246 21.90 -5.03 21.91
N GLY A 247 21.67 -4.92 23.22
CA GLY A 247 22.65 -4.34 24.14
C GLY A 247 22.84 -2.85 23.93
N GLN A 248 24.04 -2.37 24.22
CA GLN A 248 24.38 -0.94 24.13
C GLN A 248 25.02 -0.64 22.77
N LEU A 249 24.52 0.42 22.12
CA LEU A 249 25.08 0.94 20.87
C LEU A 249 26.13 2.02 21.13
N PRO A 250 26.96 2.37 20.13
CA PRO A 250 27.78 3.57 20.16
C PRO A 250 26.94 4.83 20.41
N GLU A 251 27.48 5.80 21.12
CA GLU A 251 26.80 7.06 21.45
C GLU A 251 26.33 7.82 20.19
N GLU A 252 27.10 7.73 19.12
CA GLU A 252 26.75 8.31 17.83
C GLU A 252 25.43 7.77 17.26
N ALA A 253 25.15 6.49 17.42
CA ALA A 253 23.89 5.90 16.97
C ALA A 253 22.68 6.50 17.70
N TYR A 254 22.79 6.75 18.99
CA TYR A 254 21.73 7.42 19.77
C TYR A 254 21.58 8.88 19.35
N ARG A 255 22.68 9.60 19.11
CA ARG A 255 22.66 10.99 18.63
C ARG A 255 21.91 11.10 17.29
N LEU A 256 22.23 10.22 16.34
CA LEU A 256 21.58 10.18 15.02
C LEU A 256 20.11 9.80 15.12
N HIS A 257 19.77 8.87 15.99
CA HIS A 257 18.38 8.47 16.23
C HIS A 257 17.57 9.63 16.84
N ASP A 258 18.12 10.34 17.80
CA ASP A 258 17.47 11.52 18.40
C ASP A 258 17.23 12.63 17.37
N LEU A 259 18.22 12.88 16.48
CA LEU A 259 18.03 13.79 15.35
C LEU A 259 16.88 13.37 14.45
N SER A 260 16.80 12.08 14.10
CA SER A 260 15.71 11.52 13.29
C SER A 260 14.35 11.75 13.96
N LEU A 261 14.24 11.50 15.26
CA LEU A 261 13.01 11.74 16.03
C LEU A 261 12.63 13.22 16.08
N GLN A 262 13.61 14.13 16.16
CA GLN A 262 13.35 15.57 16.12
C GLN A 262 12.81 15.99 14.75
N LEU A 263 13.46 15.57 13.66
CA LEU A 263 13.02 15.85 12.31
C LEU A 263 11.61 15.34 12.05
N HIS A 264 11.32 14.12 12.47
CA HIS A 264 9.98 13.53 12.33
C HIS A 264 8.90 14.36 13.03
N ARG A 265 9.15 14.83 14.26
CA ARG A 265 8.23 15.70 15.02
C ARG A 265 8.03 17.06 14.33
N GLU A 266 9.10 17.65 13.82
CA GLU A 266 9.06 18.93 13.13
C GLU A 266 8.27 18.83 11.82
N VAL A 267 8.50 17.78 11.03
CA VAL A 267 7.75 17.53 9.79
C VAL A 267 6.25 17.36 10.09
N ILE A 268 5.88 16.58 11.11
CA ILE A 268 4.46 16.42 11.50
C ILE A 268 3.82 17.78 11.85
N GLN A 269 4.55 18.66 12.53
CA GLN A 269 4.04 19.98 12.92
C GLN A 269 3.89 20.93 11.72
N GLN A 270 4.75 20.81 10.72
CA GLN A 270 4.80 21.71 9.57
C GLN A 270 3.96 21.21 8.38
N ALA A 271 3.81 19.89 8.24
CA ALA A 271 3.04 19.28 7.15
C ALA A 271 1.54 19.54 7.33
N LYS A 272 1.05 20.62 6.73
CA LYS A 272 -0.34 21.06 6.73
C LYS A 272 -0.89 21.08 5.31
N PRO A 273 -2.21 21.10 5.11
CA PRO A 273 -2.77 21.30 3.78
C PRO A 273 -2.18 22.55 3.11
N GLY A 274 -1.56 22.36 1.94
CA GLY A 274 -0.90 23.43 1.19
C GLY A 274 0.61 23.58 1.45
N SER A 275 1.20 22.82 2.40
CA SER A 275 2.65 22.80 2.59
C SER A 275 3.36 22.20 1.38
N SER A 276 4.47 22.81 0.98
CA SER A 276 5.32 22.29 -0.10
C SER A 276 6.17 21.11 0.41
N CYS A 277 6.07 19.96 -0.24
CA CYS A 277 6.94 18.82 0.08
C CYS A 277 8.42 19.14 -0.12
N ALA A 278 8.76 19.93 -1.16
CA ALA A 278 10.14 20.35 -1.41
C ALA A 278 10.69 21.26 -0.28
N GLU A 279 9.88 22.16 0.26
CA GLU A 279 10.29 23.01 1.39
C GLU A 279 10.53 22.19 2.65
N LEU A 280 9.63 21.24 2.98
CA LEU A 280 9.80 20.32 4.10
C LEU A 280 11.08 19.50 3.96
N TRP A 281 11.32 18.96 2.77
CA TRP A 281 12.53 18.21 2.47
C TRP A 281 13.80 19.04 2.63
N ASN A 282 13.84 20.23 2.04
CA ASN A 282 15.00 21.13 2.14
C ASN A 282 15.27 21.58 3.58
N GLU A 283 14.23 21.72 4.42
CA GLU A 283 14.41 21.99 5.84
C GLU A 283 15.10 20.81 6.54
N CYS A 284 14.64 19.58 6.29
CA CYS A 284 15.29 18.38 6.82
C CYS A 284 16.77 18.31 6.41
N LEU A 285 17.07 18.53 5.13
CA LEU A 285 18.45 18.54 4.64
C LEU A 285 19.33 19.56 5.37
N ARG A 286 18.86 20.80 5.54
CA ARG A 286 19.62 21.83 6.27
C ARG A 286 19.90 21.43 7.72
N ARG A 287 18.94 20.78 8.38
CA ARG A 287 19.10 20.31 9.76
C ARG A 287 20.11 19.16 9.86
N VAL A 288 20.04 18.23 8.92
CA VAL A 288 20.97 17.10 8.82
C VAL A 288 22.39 17.57 8.55
N GLU A 289 22.57 18.51 7.61
CA GLU A 289 23.88 19.12 7.31
C GLU A 289 24.44 19.90 8.51
N ALA A 290 23.61 20.68 9.19
CA ALA A 290 24.02 21.42 10.38
C ALA A 290 24.42 20.51 11.57
N ALA A 291 23.91 19.27 11.58
CA ALA A 291 24.25 18.27 12.59
C ALA A 291 25.41 17.34 12.20
N ASP A 292 26.05 17.58 11.05
CA ASP A 292 27.12 16.72 10.49
C ASP A 292 26.66 15.25 10.37
N ALA A 293 25.44 15.06 9.81
CA ALA A 293 24.78 13.77 9.72
C ALA A 293 24.37 13.40 8.27
N LYS A 294 24.91 14.09 7.27
CA LYS A 294 24.50 13.94 5.86
C LYS A 294 24.73 12.51 5.34
N ASP A 295 25.85 11.90 5.71
CA ASP A 295 26.21 10.55 5.25
C ASP A 295 25.29 9.46 5.82
N TYR A 296 24.49 9.79 6.82
CA TYR A 296 23.52 8.89 7.45
C TYR A 296 22.06 9.16 7.04
N PHE A 297 21.85 10.13 6.15
CA PHE A 297 20.50 10.52 5.75
C PHE A 297 20.16 9.95 4.38
N MET A 298 19.14 9.08 4.34
CA MET A 298 18.69 8.47 3.09
C MET A 298 18.15 9.51 2.10
N GLY A 299 18.41 9.29 0.81
CA GLY A 299 17.89 10.11 -0.28
C GLY A 299 18.73 11.36 -0.58
N THR A 300 19.94 11.45 -0.06
CA THR A 300 20.90 12.48 -0.51
C THR A 300 21.49 12.17 -1.89
N GLU A 301 21.43 10.91 -2.30
CA GLU A 301 21.72 10.44 -3.65
C GLU A 301 20.50 9.68 -4.17
N LEU A 302 20.10 9.97 -5.41
CA LEU A 302 19.13 9.15 -6.13
C LEU A 302 19.80 7.79 -6.40
N GLN A 303 19.41 6.78 -5.65
CA GLN A 303 19.81 5.39 -5.91
C GLN A 303 18.93 4.79 -6.99
#